data_0461ccb4f92905fe6bfe4072aeb59106
#
_entry.id   0461ccb4f92905fe6bfe4072aeb59106
#
_cell.length_a   1.000
_cell.length_b   1.000
_cell.length_c   1.000
_cell.angle_alpha   90.00
_cell.angle_beta   90.00
_cell.angle_gamma   90.00
#
_symmetry.space_group_name_H-M   'P 1'
#
loop_
_entity.id
_entity.type
_entity.pdbx_description
1 polymer ?
#
loop_
_entity_poly.entity_id
_entity_poly.type
_entity_poly.pdbx_seq_one_letter_code
_entity_poly.pdbx_strand_id
1 'polypeptide(L)'
;MKNYFNTLSKSEKLDQLSRCRFMNSDEFDSGVSALLNKKIVIIGCGAQGLNQGLNMRDSGLDISYSLRKVSIEEKRQSFLNATNNGFTVGTYGELIPDADLVLNLTPDKQHTDVVKSIMHLMKKGSTLSYSHGFNIVEEGMEIRKDITVIMVAPKCPGTEVR
;
A
#
# COMPACT_ATOMS: atom_id res chain seq x y z
N MET A 1 -20.21 15.33 -14.70
CA MET A 1 -19.40 16.05 -13.68
C MET A 1 -18.22 16.73 -14.38
N LYS A 2 -17.99 18.04 -14.15
CA LYS A 2 -16.81 18.71 -14.72
C LYS A 2 -15.59 18.37 -13.83
N ASN A 3 -14.68 17.54 -14.31
CA ASN A 3 -13.39 17.31 -13.64
C ASN A 3 -12.33 18.28 -14.17
N TYR A 4 -11.20 18.38 -13.48
CA TYR A 4 -10.08 19.27 -13.85
C TYR A 4 -9.61 19.03 -15.28
N PHE A 5 -9.46 17.77 -15.71
CA PHE A 5 -9.00 17.43 -17.04
C PHE A 5 -9.91 18.00 -18.14
N ASN A 6 -11.22 18.06 -17.91
CA ASN A 6 -12.18 18.61 -18.85
C ASN A 6 -12.12 20.13 -18.98
N THR A 7 -11.48 20.83 -18.03
CA THR A 7 -11.28 22.29 -18.07
C THR A 7 -10.04 22.70 -18.85
N LEU A 8 -9.14 21.77 -19.14
CA LEU A 8 -7.89 22.04 -19.85
C LEU A 8 -8.12 22.31 -21.34
N SER A 9 -7.26 23.13 -21.94
CA SER A 9 -7.14 23.30 -23.37
C SER A 9 -6.71 22.01 -24.07
N LYS A 10 -6.85 21.95 -25.39
CA LYS A 10 -6.44 20.75 -26.16
C LYS A 10 -4.94 20.44 -26.02
N SER A 11 -4.08 21.47 -26.04
CA SER A 11 -2.62 21.30 -25.86
C SER A 11 -2.25 20.78 -24.48
N GLU A 12 -2.88 21.32 -23.42
CA GLU A 12 -2.65 20.87 -22.04
C GLU A 12 -3.14 19.44 -21.84
N LYS A 13 -4.28 19.05 -22.43
CA LYS A 13 -4.75 17.67 -22.42
C LYS A 13 -3.76 16.71 -23.06
N LEU A 14 -3.21 17.05 -24.22
CA LEU A 14 -2.22 16.24 -24.91
C LEU A 14 -0.92 16.11 -24.11
N ASP A 15 -0.45 17.21 -23.50
CA ASP A 15 0.72 17.17 -22.62
C ASP A 15 0.50 16.24 -21.42
N GLN A 16 -0.65 16.34 -20.75
CA GLN A 16 -0.97 15.44 -19.64
C GLN A 16 -1.11 13.98 -20.07
N LEU A 17 -1.77 13.70 -21.20
CA LEU A 17 -1.89 12.35 -21.73
C LEU A 17 -0.55 11.73 -22.13
N SER A 18 0.43 12.54 -22.49
CA SER A 18 1.81 12.08 -22.74
C SER A 18 2.55 11.63 -21.47
N ARG A 19 2.09 12.07 -20.30
CA ARG A 19 2.72 11.81 -18.99
C ARG A 19 1.93 10.87 -18.10
N CYS A 20 0.67 10.58 -18.42
CA CYS A 20 -0.20 9.73 -17.63
C CYS A 20 -1.01 8.78 -18.52
N ARG A 21 -1.41 7.66 -17.93
CA ARG A 21 -2.31 6.69 -18.55
C ARG A 21 -3.59 6.59 -17.72
N PHE A 22 -4.73 6.59 -18.39
CA PHE A 22 -6.01 6.24 -17.78
C PHE A 22 -6.27 4.74 -18.05
N MET A 23 -6.57 4.00 -16.99
CA MET A 23 -6.95 2.60 -17.10
C MET A 23 -8.47 2.49 -17.28
N ASN A 24 -8.89 1.62 -18.19
CA ASN A 24 -10.27 1.22 -18.33
C ASN A 24 -10.59 0.05 -17.38
N SER A 25 -11.86 -0.18 -17.11
CA SER A 25 -12.28 -1.25 -16.18
C SER A 25 -11.91 -2.65 -16.62
N ASP A 26 -11.79 -2.90 -17.92
CA ASP A 26 -11.36 -4.18 -18.52
C ASP A 26 -9.86 -4.48 -18.31
N GLU A 27 -9.08 -3.48 -17.91
CA GLU A 27 -7.65 -3.66 -17.59
C GLU A 27 -7.39 -4.13 -16.15
N PHE A 28 -8.41 -4.12 -15.26
CA PHE A 28 -8.21 -4.42 -13.84
C PHE A 28 -7.86 -5.88 -13.57
N ASP A 29 -8.40 -6.81 -14.34
CA ASP A 29 -8.13 -8.25 -14.16
C ASP A 29 -6.66 -8.60 -14.40
N SER A 30 -5.98 -7.91 -15.31
CA SER A 30 -4.54 -8.09 -15.53
C SER A 30 -3.70 -7.67 -14.31
N GLY A 31 -4.14 -6.65 -13.57
CA GLY A 31 -3.49 -6.20 -12.33
C GLY A 31 -3.58 -7.25 -11.21
N VAL A 32 -4.74 -7.88 -11.04
CA VAL A 32 -4.92 -8.96 -10.07
C VAL A 32 -4.02 -10.15 -10.42
N SER A 33 -4.00 -10.54 -11.70
CA SER A 33 -3.18 -11.65 -12.18
C SER A 33 -1.68 -11.47 -11.90
N ALA A 34 -1.17 -10.25 -11.97
CA ALA A 34 0.23 -9.92 -11.66
C ALA A 34 0.59 -10.12 -10.17
N LEU A 35 -0.40 -10.10 -9.29
CA LEU A 35 -0.24 -10.25 -7.84
C LEU A 35 -0.56 -11.66 -7.33
N LEU A 36 -1.11 -12.53 -8.16
CA LEU A 36 -1.35 -13.92 -7.78
C LEU A 36 -0.04 -14.62 -7.39
N ASN A 37 -0.10 -15.43 -6.34
CA ASN A 37 1.04 -16.14 -5.76
C ASN A 37 2.14 -15.23 -5.19
N LYS A 38 1.88 -13.94 -5.00
CA LYS A 38 2.75 -13.02 -4.30
C LYS A 38 2.37 -12.94 -2.83
N LYS A 39 3.36 -12.90 -1.94
CA LYS A 39 3.16 -12.61 -0.53
C LYS A 39 3.01 -11.11 -0.35
N ILE A 40 1.82 -10.67 0.03
CA ILE A 40 1.50 -9.27 0.22
C ILE A 40 1.36 -8.99 1.71
N VAL A 41 2.14 -8.05 2.21
CA VAL A 41 2.12 -7.65 3.62
C VAL A 41 1.70 -6.20 3.73
N ILE A 42 0.63 -5.96 4.49
CA ILE A 42 0.15 -4.61 4.81
C ILE A 42 0.68 -4.21 6.19
N ILE A 43 1.29 -3.03 6.28
CA ILE A 43 1.68 -2.41 7.54
C ILE A 43 0.64 -1.38 7.93
N GLY A 44 -0.01 -1.60 9.07
CA GLY A 44 -1.13 -0.79 9.54
C GLY A 44 -2.49 -1.33 9.13
N CYS A 45 -3.38 -1.50 10.10
CA CYS A 45 -4.76 -1.99 9.91
C CYS A 45 -5.77 -0.97 10.46
N GLY A 46 -5.63 0.29 10.00
CA GLY A 46 -6.64 1.33 10.13
C GLY A 46 -7.72 1.19 9.06
N ALA A 47 -8.54 2.22 8.85
CA ALA A 47 -9.64 2.17 7.88
C ALA A 47 -9.15 1.86 6.45
N GLN A 48 -8.11 2.52 5.97
CA GLN A 48 -7.52 2.23 4.65
C GLN A 48 -6.92 0.82 4.60
N GLY A 49 -6.09 0.48 5.59
CA GLY A 49 -5.41 -0.82 5.61
C GLY A 49 -6.38 -1.98 5.63
N LEU A 50 -7.42 -1.92 6.49
CA LEU A 50 -8.41 -2.98 6.58
C LEU A 50 -9.20 -3.16 5.28
N ASN A 51 -9.78 -2.08 4.76
CA ASN A 51 -10.68 -2.17 3.60
C ASN A 51 -9.95 -2.53 2.31
N GLN A 52 -8.72 -2.01 2.10
CA GLN A 52 -7.88 -2.45 0.99
C GLN A 52 -7.52 -3.93 1.11
N GLY A 53 -7.11 -4.40 2.30
CA GLY A 53 -6.80 -5.81 2.52
C GLY A 53 -7.99 -6.74 2.29
N LEU A 54 -9.20 -6.33 2.71
CA LEU A 54 -10.43 -7.07 2.45
C LEU A 54 -10.72 -7.18 0.94
N ASN A 55 -10.63 -6.07 0.21
CA ASN A 55 -10.83 -6.07 -1.24
C ASN A 55 -9.79 -6.94 -1.96
N MET A 56 -8.53 -6.85 -1.57
CA MET A 56 -7.47 -7.66 -2.14
C MET A 56 -7.68 -9.15 -1.86
N ARG A 57 -8.07 -9.52 -0.63
CA ARG A 57 -8.43 -10.90 -0.28
C ARG A 57 -9.61 -11.41 -1.10
N ASP A 58 -10.65 -10.60 -1.26
CA ASP A 58 -11.84 -10.97 -2.05
C ASP A 58 -11.50 -11.13 -3.55
N SER A 59 -10.40 -10.52 -4.00
CA SER A 59 -9.81 -10.74 -5.34
C SER A 59 -8.89 -11.97 -5.39
N GLY A 60 -8.81 -12.77 -4.32
CA GLY A 60 -8.02 -14.01 -4.29
C GLY A 60 -6.54 -13.83 -3.95
N LEU A 61 -6.13 -12.69 -3.43
CA LEU A 61 -4.74 -12.41 -3.07
C LEU A 61 -4.42 -12.85 -1.63
N ASP A 62 -3.18 -13.28 -1.40
CA ASP A 62 -2.67 -13.69 -0.08
C ASP A 62 -2.19 -12.47 0.72
N ILE A 63 -2.95 -12.09 1.73
CA ILE A 63 -2.73 -10.88 2.53
C ILE A 63 -2.43 -11.24 3.98
N SER A 64 -1.36 -10.63 4.51
CA SER A 64 -1.01 -10.66 5.93
C SER A 64 -0.79 -9.25 6.46
N TYR A 65 -0.96 -9.05 7.76
CA TYR A 65 -0.72 -7.76 8.41
C TYR A 65 0.53 -7.82 9.29
N SER A 66 1.45 -6.91 9.04
CA SER A 66 2.62 -6.74 9.89
C SER A 66 2.45 -5.53 10.80
N LEU A 67 2.55 -5.78 12.10
CA LEU A 67 2.33 -4.77 13.13
C LEU A 67 3.53 -4.68 14.07
N ARG A 68 3.64 -3.54 14.77
CA ARG A 68 4.62 -3.41 15.84
C ARG A 68 4.32 -4.40 16.95
N LYS A 69 5.36 -5.00 17.52
CA LYS A 69 5.25 -6.01 18.60
C LYS A 69 4.33 -5.54 19.74
N VAL A 70 4.49 -4.31 20.20
CA VAL A 70 3.63 -3.71 21.23
C VAL A 70 2.15 -3.66 20.83
N SER A 71 1.84 -3.45 19.55
CA SER A 71 0.45 -3.43 19.08
C SER A 71 -0.20 -4.80 19.09
N ILE A 72 0.59 -5.85 18.94
CA ILE A 72 0.15 -7.26 19.02
C ILE A 72 -0.05 -7.65 20.50
N GLU A 73 0.95 -7.40 21.34
CA GLU A 73 0.94 -7.75 22.77
C GLU A 73 -0.20 -7.06 23.52
N GLU A 74 -0.42 -5.78 23.26
CA GLU A 74 -1.50 -4.99 23.86
C GLU A 74 -2.85 -5.14 23.17
N LYS A 75 -2.92 -5.98 22.13
CA LYS A 75 -4.15 -6.20 21.33
C LYS A 75 -4.80 -4.88 20.89
N ARG A 76 -3.99 -3.94 20.38
CA ARG A 76 -4.49 -2.64 19.93
C ARG A 76 -5.48 -2.79 18.79
N GLN A 77 -6.24 -1.74 18.50
CA GLN A 77 -7.31 -1.75 17.50
C GLN A 77 -6.87 -2.31 16.14
N SER A 78 -5.65 -2.00 15.67
CA SER A 78 -5.12 -2.54 14.41
C SER A 78 -4.96 -4.07 14.43
N PHE A 79 -4.57 -4.64 15.57
CA PHE A 79 -4.50 -6.09 15.77
C PHE A 79 -5.90 -6.71 15.75
N LEU A 80 -6.84 -6.13 16.49
CA LEU A 80 -8.23 -6.60 16.52
C LEU A 80 -8.90 -6.49 15.15
N ASN A 81 -8.66 -5.41 14.42
CA ASN A 81 -9.19 -5.25 13.07
C ASN A 81 -8.73 -6.39 12.14
N ALA A 82 -7.45 -6.72 12.17
CA ALA A 82 -6.91 -7.79 11.32
C ALA A 82 -7.40 -9.18 11.76
N THR A 83 -7.28 -9.51 13.05
CA THR A 83 -7.60 -10.85 13.57
C THR A 83 -9.10 -11.15 13.50
N ASN A 84 -9.97 -10.20 13.82
CA ASN A 84 -11.43 -10.37 13.74
C ASN A 84 -11.91 -10.59 12.29
N ASN A 85 -11.12 -10.18 11.30
CA ASN A 85 -11.40 -10.43 9.88
C ASN A 85 -10.64 -11.65 9.33
N GLY A 86 -10.01 -12.46 10.19
CA GLY A 86 -9.38 -13.72 9.81
C GLY A 86 -8.03 -13.60 9.10
N PHE A 87 -7.38 -12.43 9.19
CA PHE A 87 -6.05 -12.24 8.60
C PHE A 87 -4.93 -12.76 9.51
N THR A 88 -3.87 -13.27 8.90
CA THR A 88 -2.62 -13.56 9.59
C THR A 88 -1.97 -12.26 10.05
N VAL A 89 -1.54 -12.22 11.31
CA VAL A 89 -0.84 -11.07 11.90
C VAL A 89 0.50 -11.53 12.45
N GLY A 90 1.55 -10.76 12.17
CA GLY A 90 2.89 -10.99 12.71
C GLY A 90 3.66 -9.68 12.88
N THR A 91 4.84 -9.78 13.47
CA THR A 91 5.78 -8.67 13.62
C THR A 91 6.49 -8.36 12.29
N TYR A 92 7.21 -7.24 12.24
CA TYR A 92 8.00 -6.89 11.05
C TYR A 92 9.04 -7.98 10.73
N GLY A 93 9.72 -8.51 11.76
CA GLY A 93 10.74 -9.56 11.57
C GLY A 93 10.19 -10.89 11.06
N GLU A 94 8.92 -11.20 11.34
CA GLU A 94 8.29 -12.45 10.92
C GLU A 94 7.76 -12.43 9.50
N LEU A 95 7.23 -11.29 9.03
CA LEU A 95 6.49 -11.25 7.77
C LEU A 95 7.22 -10.51 6.64
N ILE A 96 7.97 -9.44 6.95
CA ILE A 96 8.62 -8.61 5.94
C ILE A 96 9.70 -9.34 5.12
N PRO A 97 10.54 -10.23 5.69
CA PRO A 97 11.58 -10.90 4.93
C PRO A 97 11.09 -11.71 3.74
N ASP A 98 9.89 -12.26 3.82
CA ASP A 98 9.29 -13.08 2.77
C ASP A 98 8.38 -12.30 1.82
N ALA A 99 8.05 -11.05 2.14
CA ALA A 99 7.10 -10.25 1.38
C ALA A 99 7.62 -9.89 -0.03
N ASP A 100 6.78 -10.09 -1.04
CA ASP A 100 7.02 -9.60 -2.41
C ASP A 100 6.59 -8.14 -2.55
N LEU A 101 5.48 -7.78 -1.89
CA LEU A 101 4.91 -6.45 -1.87
C LEU A 101 4.59 -6.06 -0.42
N VAL A 102 5.12 -4.93 0.00
CA VAL A 102 4.84 -4.33 1.31
C VAL A 102 4.07 -3.03 1.10
N LEU A 103 2.85 -2.94 1.63
CA LEU A 103 2.04 -1.72 1.59
C LEU A 103 2.16 -0.99 2.93
N ASN A 104 2.71 0.21 2.91
CA ASN A 104 2.74 1.06 4.11
C ASN A 104 1.46 1.92 4.16
N LEU A 105 0.49 1.48 4.95
CA LEU A 105 -0.80 2.14 5.18
C LEU A 105 -0.93 2.66 6.62
N THR A 106 0.20 2.99 7.22
CA THR A 106 0.26 3.69 8.51
C THR A 106 -0.02 5.20 8.31
N PRO A 107 -0.34 5.94 9.37
CA PRO A 107 -0.43 7.40 9.30
C PRO A 107 0.88 8.04 8.80
N ASP A 108 0.79 9.09 7.97
CA ASP A 108 1.94 9.72 7.28
C ASP A 108 3.09 10.07 8.22
N LYS A 109 2.79 10.61 9.41
CA LYS A 109 3.78 10.94 10.44
C LYS A 109 4.59 9.76 10.98
N GLN A 110 4.14 8.52 10.72
CA GLN A 110 4.83 7.30 11.15
C GLN A 110 5.65 6.66 10.02
N HIS A 111 5.55 7.15 8.78
CA HIS A 111 6.18 6.52 7.64
C HIS A 111 7.70 6.40 7.79
N THR A 112 8.38 7.44 8.24
CA THR A 112 9.83 7.42 8.42
C THR A 112 10.29 6.35 9.41
N ASP A 113 9.64 6.25 10.56
CA ASP A 113 9.98 5.25 11.57
C ASP A 113 9.69 3.83 11.08
N VAL A 114 8.55 3.65 10.41
CA VAL A 114 8.17 2.36 9.82
C VAL A 114 9.18 1.95 8.76
N VAL A 115 9.46 2.82 7.80
CA VAL A 115 10.38 2.50 6.68
C VAL A 115 11.78 2.21 7.18
N LYS A 116 12.32 2.98 8.13
CA LYS A 116 13.61 2.69 8.78
C LYS A 116 13.62 1.33 9.45
N SER A 117 12.50 0.95 10.09
CA SER A 117 12.39 -0.32 10.81
C SER A 117 12.30 -1.53 9.89
N ILE A 118 11.78 -1.39 8.67
CA ILE A 118 11.53 -2.51 7.76
C ILE A 118 12.56 -2.61 6.62
N MET A 119 13.24 -1.53 6.27
CA MET A 119 14.08 -1.44 5.08
C MET A 119 15.15 -2.53 5.03
N HIS A 120 15.78 -2.83 6.16
CA HIS A 120 16.81 -3.86 6.26
C HIS A 120 16.24 -5.29 6.24
N LEU A 121 14.94 -5.45 6.51
CA LEU A 121 14.24 -6.73 6.49
C LEU A 121 13.72 -7.11 5.11
N MET A 122 13.46 -6.12 4.26
CA MET A 122 12.90 -6.35 2.93
C MET A 122 13.85 -7.14 2.04
N LYS A 123 13.36 -8.17 1.37
CA LYS A 123 14.16 -8.95 0.42
C LYS A 123 14.49 -8.15 -0.84
N LYS A 124 15.62 -8.47 -1.47
CA LYS A 124 16.03 -7.88 -2.75
C LYS A 124 14.96 -8.12 -3.81
N GLY A 125 14.64 -7.09 -4.58
CA GLY A 125 13.65 -7.15 -5.66
C GLY A 125 12.19 -7.05 -5.20
N SER A 126 11.94 -6.92 -3.88
CA SER A 126 10.59 -6.66 -3.38
C SER A 126 10.13 -5.23 -3.69
N THR A 127 8.84 -4.99 -3.52
CA THR A 127 8.22 -3.69 -3.78
C THR A 127 7.72 -3.06 -2.48
N LEU A 128 8.01 -1.78 -2.28
CA LEU A 128 7.43 -0.96 -1.22
C LEU A 128 6.40 0.00 -1.83
N SER A 129 5.15 -0.10 -1.38
CA SER A 129 4.07 0.79 -1.80
C SER A 129 3.77 1.82 -0.72
N TYR A 130 3.72 3.08 -1.13
CA TYR A 130 3.26 4.20 -0.33
C TYR A 130 1.83 4.60 -0.72
N SER A 131 1.07 5.09 0.25
CA SER A 131 -0.23 5.74 0.01
C SER A 131 -0.09 7.26 -0.11
N HIS A 132 1.06 7.83 0.29
CA HIS A 132 1.33 9.26 0.30
C HIS A 132 2.83 9.52 0.09
N GLY A 133 3.17 10.56 -0.68
CA GLY A 133 4.56 10.87 -1.03
C GLY A 133 5.36 11.66 0.01
N PHE A 134 4.75 12.10 1.11
CA PHE A 134 5.37 13.00 2.11
C PHE A 134 6.72 12.50 2.60
N ASN A 135 6.83 11.23 2.96
CA ASN A 135 8.05 10.64 3.50
C ASN A 135 9.25 10.74 2.55
N ILE A 136 9.03 10.56 1.25
CA ILE A 136 10.10 10.63 0.24
C ILE A 136 10.39 12.08 -0.13
N VAL A 137 9.35 12.90 -0.34
CA VAL A 137 9.49 14.25 -0.90
C VAL A 137 9.92 15.26 0.17
N GLU A 138 9.24 15.27 1.32
CA GLU A 138 9.47 16.29 2.36
C GLU A 138 10.50 15.83 3.40
N GLU A 139 10.48 14.54 3.78
CA GLU A 139 11.41 14.00 4.77
C GLU A 139 12.70 13.43 4.14
N GLY A 140 12.78 13.37 2.81
CA GLY A 140 13.96 12.96 2.07
C GLY A 140 14.40 11.52 2.35
N MET A 141 13.45 10.61 2.60
CA MET A 141 13.77 9.23 2.92
C MET A 141 14.45 8.52 1.75
N GLU A 142 15.67 8.09 1.96
CA GLU A 142 16.41 7.29 0.98
C GLU A 142 15.97 5.82 1.04
N ILE A 143 15.68 5.27 -0.12
CA ILE A 143 15.27 3.87 -0.28
C ILE A 143 16.42 3.08 -0.92
N ARG A 144 16.62 1.83 -0.52
CA ARG A 144 17.58 0.92 -1.13
C ARG A 144 17.32 0.78 -2.63
N LYS A 145 18.39 0.81 -3.44
CA LYS A 145 18.31 0.74 -4.91
C LYS A 145 17.85 -0.61 -5.46
N ASP A 146 17.87 -1.65 -4.64
CA ASP A 146 17.44 -3.01 -5.00
C ASP A 146 15.97 -3.30 -4.66
N ILE A 147 15.20 -2.26 -4.30
CA ILE A 147 13.77 -2.32 -4.00
C ILE A 147 13.02 -1.43 -5.01
N THR A 148 11.89 -1.91 -5.51
CA THR A 148 10.98 -1.09 -6.31
C THR A 148 10.10 -0.24 -5.38
N VAL A 149 9.94 1.03 -5.69
CA VAL A 149 9.01 1.92 -4.98
C VAL A 149 7.86 2.29 -5.88
N ILE A 150 6.64 2.12 -5.37
CA ILE A 150 5.42 2.57 -6.04
C ILE A 150 4.58 3.43 -5.10
N MET A 151 3.66 4.20 -5.63
CA MET A 151 2.68 4.93 -4.86
C MET A 151 1.27 4.66 -5.40
N VAL A 152 0.39 4.21 -4.51
CA VAL A 152 -1.04 4.06 -4.79
C VAL A 152 -1.79 4.94 -3.80
N ALA A 153 -2.21 6.11 -4.25
CA ALA A 153 -2.86 7.12 -3.42
C ALA A 153 -4.39 7.09 -3.62
N PRO A 154 -5.15 6.48 -2.70
CA PRO A 154 -6.61 6.50 -2.77
C PRO A 154 -7.14 7.93 -2.63
N LYS A 155 -8.21 8.25 -3.36
CA LYS A 155 -8.86 9.57 -3.36
C LYS A 155 -10.18 9.58 -2.57
N CYS A 156 -10.35 8.60 -1.68
CA CYS A 156 -11.54 8.49 -0.82
C CYS A 156 -11.12 8.17 0.62
N PRO A 157 -12.01 8.46 1.61
CA PRO A 157 -11.84 7.99 2.98
C PRO A 157 -11.71 6.45 3.02
N GLY A 158 -10.96 5.93 3.99
CA GLY A 158 -10.75 4.48 4.10
C GLY A 158 -12.06 3.68 4.25
N THR A 159 -13.09 4.29 4.83
CA THR A 159 -14.43 3.71 4.97
C THR A 159 -15.20 3.58 3.65
N GLU A 160 -14.79 4.33 2.62
CA GLU A 160 -15.43 4.35 1.30
C GLU A 160 -14.68 3.47 0.26
N VAL A 161 -13.62 2.80 0.69
CA VAL A 161 -12.81 1.92 -0.20
C VAL A 161 -13.54 0.61 -0.49
N ARG A 162 -14.48 0.23 0.40
CA ARG A 162 -15.22 -1.03 0.30
C ARG A 162 -16.73 -0.81 0.35
#